data_1d1a85ad85fa98b6632149b79a10bca4
#
_entry.id   1d1a85ad85fa98b6632149b79a10bca4
#
_cell.length_a   1.000
_cell.length_b   1.000
_cell.length_c   1.000
_cell.angle_alpha   90.00
_cell.angle_beta   90.00
_cell.angle_gamma   90.00
#
_symmetry.space_group_name_H-M   'P 1'
#
loop_
_entity.id
_entity.type
_entity.pdbx_description
1 polymer ?
#
loop_
_entity_poly.entity_id
_entity_poly.type
_entity_poly.pdbx_seq_one_letter_code
_entity_poly.pdbx_strand_id
1 'polypeptide(L)'
;MRYGYGRVSSKGQRLYGMSLEDQMEQLKAQGIAEENIKLDACTGTKMDRPMFNEILSMLKSGDELVVCKLDRFARTAPEGAIVVRDLVERGVKVNILNMGVADNTPMGKVMVTVMLAFAEYERDMIVERTSMGKAHKREHDPDWKEGRKSKEIDPVVFEKFAQKQKDGKITVDDCCRELGISRSTWYDRIRKAV
;
A
#
# COMPACT_ATOMS: atom_id res chain seq x y z
N MET A 1 -21.49 -18.17 -10.67
CA MET A 1 -20.47 -19.16 -10.27
C MET A 1 -19.87 -18.78 -8.93
N ARG A 2 -19.06 -19.69 -8.29
CA ARG A 2 -18.35 -19.39 -7.04
C ARG A 2 -16.87 -19.44 -7.26
N TYR A 3 -16.17 -18.41 -6.79
CA TYR A 3 -14.72 -18.24 -6.93
C TYR A 3 -14.08 -18.06 -5.55
N GLY A 4 -12.87 -18.54 -5.38
CA GLY A 4 -12.08 -18.37 -4.16
C GLY A 4 -10.83 -17.54 -4.42
N TYR A 5 -10.46 -16.68 -3.47
CA TYR A 5 -9.20 -15.96 -3.53
C TYR A 5 -8.46 -16.01 -2.19
N GLY A 6 -7.15 -16.24 -2.29
CA GLY A 6 -6.25 -16.24 -1.14
C GLY A 6 -4.92 -15.56 -1.44
N ARG A 7 -4.22 -15.11 -0.38
CA ARG A 7 -2.93 -14.42 -0.50
C ARG A 7 -2.05 -14.65 0.72
N VAL A 8 -0.75 -14.78 0.49
CA VAL A 8 0.28 -14.71 1.54
C VAL A 8 1.37 -13.70 1.19
N SER A 9 2.03 -13.15 2.20
CA SER A 9 3.25 -12.38 2.04
C SER A 9 4.46 -13.24 2.42
N SER A 10 5.54 -13.19 1.65
CA SER A 10 6.77 -13.96 1.89
C SER A 10 7.40 -13.74 3.28
N LYS A 11 7.13 -12.60 3.92
CA LYS A 11 7.59 -12.28 5.28
C LYS A 11 6.65 -12.77 6.39
N GLY A 12 5.40 -13.12 6.07
CA GLY A 12 4.36 -13.50 7.05
C GLY A 12 4.20 -14.99 7.28
N GLN A 13 4.82 -15.84 6.46
CA GLN A 13 4.64 -17.29 6.52
C GLN A 13 5.19 -17.96 7.80
N ARG A 14 6.00 -17.27 8.60
CA ARG A 14 6.75 -17.96 9.68
C ARG A 14 6.20 -17.82 11.08
N LEU A 15 5.30 -16.91 11.40
CA LEU A 15 4.98 -16.70 12.83
C LEU A 15 3.49 -16.62 13.24
N TYR A 16 2.54 -16.13 12.40
CA TYR A 16 1.13 -15.99 12.85
C TYR A 16 0.09 -15.92 11.71
N GLY A 17 0.39 -16.37 10.50
CA GLY A 17 -0.51 -16.27 9.35
C GLY A 17 -0.99 -17.63 8.82
N MET A 18 -2.23 -17.69 8.37
CA MET A 18 -2.79 -18.82 7.62
C MET A 18 -1.97 -19.05 6.34
N SER A 19 -1.49 -20.27 6.10
CA SER A 19 -0.72 -20.63 4.91
C SER A 19 -1.60 -20.58 3.65
N LEU A 20 -1.00 -20.70 2.45
CA LEU A 20 -1.78 -20.84 1.23
C LEU A 20 -2.56 -22.15 1.22
N GLU A 21 -1.97 -23.20 1.76
CA GLU A 21 -2.57 -24.53 1.91
C GLU A 21 -3.81 -24.47 2.80
N ASP A 22 -3.72 -23.84 3.97
CA ASP A 22 -4.86 -23.66 4.88
C ASP A 22 -5.98 -22.84 4.23
N GLN A 23 -5.64 -21.80 3.46
CA GLN A 23 -6.62 -20.99 2.73
C GLN A 23 -7.28 -21.82 1.63
N MET A 24 -6.52 -22.60 0.87
CA MET A 24 -7.02 -23.49 -0.15
C MET A 24 -8.01 -24.49 0.43
N GLU A 25 -7.66 -25.15 1.55
CA GLU A 25 -8.53 -26.12 2.23
C GLU A 25 -9.82 -25.48 2.71
N GLN A 26 -9.75 -24.29 3.32
CA GLN A 26 -10.95 -23.58 3.75
C GLN A 26 -11.86 -23.19 2.58
N LEU A 27 -11.29 -22.73 1.46
CA LEU A 27 -12.06 -22.39 0.27
C LEU A 27 -12.70 -23.64 -0.38
N LYS A 28 -11.96 -24.77 -0.42
CA LYS A 28 -12.53 -26.07 -0.87
C LYS A 28 -13.65 -26.55 0.04
N ALA A 29 -13.52 -26.38 1.35
CA ALA A 29 -14.56 -26.72 2.33
C ALA A 29 -15.86 -25.89 2.13
N GLN A 30 -15.78 -24.72 1.47
CA GLN A 30 -16.94 -23.94 1.05
C GLN A 30 -17.56 -24.47 -0.26
N GLY A 31 -17.09 -25.59 -0.81
CA GLY A 31 -17.59 -26.19 -2.04
C GLY A 31 -17.14 -25.49 -3.32
N ILE A 32 -15.99 -24.78 -3.27
CA ILE A 32 -15.41 -24.12 -4.45
C ILE A 32 -14.48 -25.13 -5.14
N ALA A 33 -14.67 -25.33 -6.44
CA ALA A 33 -13.79 -26.18 -7.25
C ALA A 33 -12.39 -25.59 -7.32
N GLU A 34 -11.35 -26.41 -7.30
CA GLU A 34 -9.96 -25.99 -7.22
C GLU A 34 -9.54 -25.07 -8.38
N GLU A 35 -10.06 -25.32 -9.58
CA GLU A 35 -9.83 -24.49 -10.76
C GLU A 35 -10.35 -23.05 -10.62
N ASN A 36 -11.35 -22.85 -9.76
CA ASN A 36 -11.94 -21.54 -9.46
C ASN A 36 -11.28 -20.84 -8.26
N ILE A 37 -10.23 -21.42 -7.68
CA ILE A 37 -9.48 -20.82 -6.58
C ILE A 37 -8.21 -20.20 -7.14
N LYS A 38 -8.00 -18.91 -6.89
CA LYS A 38 -6.83 -18.17 -7.30
C LYS A 38 -6.02 -17.74 -6.08
N LEU A 39 -4.71 -17.99 -6.11
CA LEU A 39 -3.81 -17.71 -4.98
C LEU A 39 -2.63 -16.86 -5.43
N ASP A 40 -2.36 -15.77 -4.71
CA ASP A 40 -1.20 -14.93 -4.91
C ASP A 40 -0.15 -15.11 -3.79
N ALA A 41 1.11 -15.33 -4.17
CA ALA A 41 2.25 -15.30 -3.26
C ALA A 41 3.05 -14.01 -3.52
N CYS A 42 2.86 -12.98 -2.69
CA CYS A 42 3.52 -11.70 -2.87
C CYS A 42 4.90 -11.67 -2.22
N THR A 43 5.97 -11.49 -3.00
CA THR A 43 7.35 -11.34 -2.53
C THR A 43 7.77 -9.86 -2.55
N GLY A 44 8.14 -9.31 -1.37
CA GLY A 44 8.76 -7.98 -1.28
C GLY A 44 7.81 -6.78 -1.44
N THR A 45 8.38 -5.65 -1.87
CA THR A 45 7.69 -4.35 -1.97
C THR A 45 6.87 -4.17 -3.24
N LYS A 46 7.12 -4.97 -4.28
CA LYS A 46 6.32 -4.97 -5.52
C LYS A 46 5.13 -5.91 -5.32
N MET A 47 3.95 -5.32 -5.22
CA MET A 47 2.69 -6.06 -5.15
C MET A 47 2.12 -6.23 -6.55
N ASP A 48 2.73 -7.12 -7.30
CA ASP A 48 2.04 -7.68 -8.45
C ASP A 48 1.06 -8.76 -7.94
N ARG A 49 -0.22 -8.61 -8.26
CA ARG A 49 -1.32 -9.52 -7.85
C ARG A 49 -2.04 -10.03 -9.10
N PRO A 50 -1.35 -10.81 -9.94
CA PRO A 50 -1.91 -11.23 -11.23
C PRO A 50 -3.18 -12.05 -11.05
N MET A 51 -3.20 -12.95 -10.08
CA MET A 51 -4.38 -13.79 -9.81
C MET A 51 -5.56 -13.00 -9.29
N PHE A 52 -5.31 -11.95 -8.49
CA PHE A 52 -6.35 -11.04 -8.05
C PHE A 52 -6.98 -10.26 -9.21
N ASN A 53 -6.16 -9.71 -10.07
CA ASN A 53 -6.63 -8.96 -11.23
C ASN A 53 -7.37 -9.88 -12.21
N GLU A 54 -6.88 -11.10 -12.41
CA GLU A 54 -7.55 -12.12 -13.21
C GLU A 54 -8.95 -12.41 -12.67
N ILE A 55 -9.07 -12.74 -11.37
CA ILE A 55 -10.37 -13.08 -10.78
C ILE A 55 -11.34 -11.91 -10.84
N LEU A 56 -10.88 -10.65 -10.58
CA LEU A 56 -11.72 -9.46 -10.70
C LEU A 56 -12.28 -9.25 -12.12
N SER A 57 -11.51 -9.63 -13.14
CA SER A 57 -11.93 -9.54 -14.54
C SER A 57 -12.92 -10.64 -14.95
N MET A 58 -12.85 -11.81 -14.31
CA MET A 58 -13.73 -12.95 -14.57
C MET A 58 -15.11 -12.80 -13.93
N LEU A 59 -15.19 -12.12 -12.77
CA LEU A 59 -16.41 -11.98 -11.98
C LEU A 59 -17.50 -11.21 -12.73
N LYS A 60 -18.70 -11.80 -12.79
CA LYS A 60 -19.92 -11.24 -13.40
C LYS A 60 -21.02 -11.09 -12.37
N SER A 61 -22.03 -10.28 -12.69
CA SER A 61 -23.23 -10.15 -11.86
C SER A 61 -23.85 -11.54 -11.59
N GLY A 62 -24.17 -11.79 -10.32
CA GLY A 62 -24.69 -13.08 -9.83
C GLY A 62 -23.60 -14.06 -9.38
N ASP A 63 -22.31 -13.77 -9.62
CA ASP A 63 -21.22 -14.59 -9.09
C ASP A 63 -20.96 -14.29 -7.61
N GLU A 64 -20.27 -15.24 -6.95
CA GLU A 64 -19.85 -15.11 -5.55
C GLU A 64 -18.32 -15.23 -5.46
N LEU A 65 -17.68 -14.26 -4.83
CA LEU A 65 -16.27 -14.30 -4.45
C LEU A 65 -16.15 -14.64 -2.97
N VAL A 66 -15.42 -15.70 -2.64
CA VAL A 66 -15.18 -16.14 -1.26
C VAL A 66 -13.74 -15.90 -0.89
N VAL A 67 -13.52 -15.29 0.29
CA VAL A 67 -12.18 -15.03 0.85
C VAL A 67 -12.16 -15.40 2.33
N CYS A 68 -11.05 -15.95 2.80
CA CYS A 68 -10.95 -16.37 4.21
C CYS A 68 -11.02 -15.20 5.18
N LYS A 69 -10.33 -14.09 4.85
CA LYS A 69 -10.29 -12.86 5.66
C LYS A 69 -10.10 -11.63 4.77
N LEU A 70 -10.56 -10.48 5.24
CA LEU A 70 -10.44 -9.22 4.51
C LEU A 70 -8.97 -8.82 4.24
N ASP A 71 -8.06 -9.05 5.18
CA ASP A 71 -6.63 -8.77 5.04
C ASP A 71 -5.91 -9.65 4.00
N ARG A 72 -6.54 -10.74 3.59
CA ARG A 72 -6.10 -11.57 2.46
C ARG A 72 -6.56 -11.03 1.13
N PHE A 73 -7.69 -10.36 1.14
CA PHE A 73 -8.30 -9.75 -0.04
C PHE A 73 -7.64 -8.42 -0.41
N ALA A 74 -7.29 -7.61 0.57
CA ALA A 74 -6.71 -6.29 0.36
C ALA A 74 -5.43 -6.07 1.20
N ARG A 75 -4.70 -5.03 0.88
CA ARG A 75 -3.48 -4.63 1.60
C ARG A 75 -3.80 -3.85 2.87
N THR A 76 -4.84 -3.04 2.78
CA THR A 76 -5.37 -2.21 3.88
C THR A 76 -6.88 -2.40 3.96
N ALA A 77 -7.46 -2.18 5.12
CA ALA A 77 -8.90 -2.26 5.27
C ALA A 77 -9.65 -1.26 4.36
N PRO A 78 -9.18 0.00 4.18
CA PRO A 78 -9.77 0.93 3.23
C PRO A 78 -9.81 0.41 1.78
N GLU A 79 -8.69 -0.13 1.30
CA GLU A 79 -8.63 -0.70 -0.05
C GLU A 79 -9.60 -1.87 -0.21
N GLY A 80 -9.65 -2.75 0.80
CA GLY A 80 -10.57 -3.90 0.80
C GLY A 80 -12.03 -3.49 0.78
N ALA A 81 -12.41 -2.52 1.59
CA ALA A 81 -13.78 -2.02 1.66
C ALA A 81 -14.24 -1.39 0.33
N ILE A 82 -13.36 -0.64 -0.36
CA ILE A 82 -13.64 -0.06 -1.67
C ILE A 82 -13.86 -1.16 -2.70
N VAL A 83 -12.98 -2.15 -2.77
CA VAL A 83 -13.12 -3.25 -3.74
C VAL A 83 -14.38 -4.07 -3.47
N VAL A 84 -14.71 -4.35 -2.20
CA VAL A 84 -15.95 -5.04 -1.83
C VAL A 84 -17.17 -4.24 -2.29
N ARG A 85 -17.21 -2.93 -2.05
CA ARG A 85 -18.29 -2.06 -2.51
C ARG A 85 -18.45 -2.13 -4.03
N ASP A 86 -17.36 -1.96 -4.77
CA ASP A 86 -17.36 -1.95 -6.23
C ASP A 86 -17.85 -3.29 -6.81
N LEU A 87 -17.48 -4.41 -6.17
CA LEU A 87 -17.99 -5.73 -6.55
C LEU A 87 -19.50 -5.89 -6.27
N VAL A 88 -19.95 -5.43 -5.12
CA VAL A 88 -21.38 -5.46 -4.75
C VAL A 88 -22.20 -4.59 -5.70
N GLU A 89 -21.70 -3.40 -6.09
CA GLU A 89 -22.34 -2.53 -7.09
C GLU A 89 -22.43 -3.20 -8.48
N ARG A 90 -21.44 -4.04 -8.82
CA ARG A 90 -21.47 -4.88 -10.04
C ARG A 90 -22.41 -6.09 -9.93
N GLY A 91 -23.07 -6.29 -8.78
CA GLY A 91 -23.96 -7.42 -8.53
C GLY A 91 -23.25 -8.71 -8.14
N VAL A 92 -21.97 -8.65 -7.76
CA VAL A 92 -21.19 -9.78 -7.24
C VAL A 92 -21.39 -9.87 -5.73
N LYS A 93 -21.62 -11.08 -5.20
CA LYS A 93 -21.60 -11.32 -3.75
C LYS A 93 -20.18 -11.53 -3.27
N VAL A 94 -19.80 -10.91 -2.16
CA VAL A 94 -18.49 -11.11 -1.54
C VAL A 94 -18.69 -11.74 -0.17
N ASN A 95 -18.25 -12.99 -0.03
CA ASN A 95 -18.33 -13.75 1.20
C ASN A 95 -16.98 -13.76 1.91
N ILE A 96 -16.88 -13.07 3.02
CA ILE A 96 -15.69 -13.00 3.87
C ILE A 96 -15.93 -13.92 5.06
N LEU A 97 -15.27 -15.09 5.09
CA LEU A 97 -15.62 -16.18 6.01
C LEU A 97 -15.65 -15.78 7.49
N ASN A 98 -14.80 -14.84 7.91
CA ASN A 98 -14.76 -14.36 9.29
C ASN A 98 -15.66 -13.14 9.57
N MET A 99 -16.36 -12.60 8.55
CA MET A 99 -17.20 -11.39 8.70
C MET A 99 -18.62 -11.58 8.21
N GLY A 100 -18.83 -12.37 7.16
CA GLY A 100 -20.13 -12.63 6.54
C GLY A 100 -20.20 -12.23 5.07
N VAL A 101 -21.41 -12.08 4.55
CA VAL A 101 -21.67 -11.83 3.11
C VAL A 101 -22.03 -10.37 2.87
N ALA A 102 -21.27 -9.71 2.01
CA ALA A 102 -21.59 -8.41 1.45
C ALA A 102 -22.26 -8.61 0.06
N ASP A 103 -23.47 -8.12 -0.09
CA ASP A 103 -24.25 -8.21 -1.33
C ASP A 103 -25.23 -7.03 -1.44
N ASN A 104 -26.11 -7.07 -2.46
CA ASN A 104 -27.10 -6.01 -2.69
C ASN A 104 -28.34 -6.08 -1.76
N THR A 105 -28.40 -7.03 -0.82
CA THR A 105 -29.48 -7.04 0.19
C THR A 105 -29.34 -5.87 1.16
N PRO A 106 -30.42 -5.47 1.86
CA PRO A 106 -30.33 -4.43 2.89
C PRO A 106 -29.25 -4.72 3.94
N MET A 107 -29.12 -5.98 4.38
CA MET A 107 -28.10 -6.37 5.37
C MET A 107 -26.69 -6.36 4.77
N GLY A 108 -26.51 -6.83 3.53
CA GLY A 108 -25.23 -6.76 2.82
C GLY A 108 -24.75 -5.33 2.64
N LYS A 109 -25.66 -4.38 2.34
CA LYS A 109 -25.35 -2.94 2.27
C LYS A 109 -24.93 -2.35 3.62
N VAL A 110 -25.58 -2.75 4.71
CA VAL A 110 -25.15 -2.36 6.06
C VAL A 110 -23.73 -2.85 6.32
N MET A 111 -23.43 -4.09 5.95
CA MET A 111 -22.10 -4.65 6.11
C MET A 111 -21.03 -3.84 5.34
N VAL A 112 -21.27 -3.50 4.09
CA VAL A 112 -20.37 -2.65 3.29
C VAL A 112 -20.18 -1.29 3.96
N THR A 113 -21.27 -0.67 4.46
CA THR A 113 -21.21 0.63 5.15
C THR A 113 -20.34 0.57 6.41
N VAL A 114 -20.52 -0.48 7.23
CA VAL A 114 -19.69 -0.69 8.43
C VAL A 114 -18.22 -0.89 8.06
N MET A 115 -17.92 -1.67 7.00
CA MET A 115 -16.55 -1.85 6.53
C MET A 115 -15.90 -0.53 6.09
N LEU A 116 -16.63 0.31 5.37
CA LEU A 116 -16.16 1.64 4.94
C LEU A 116 -15.91 2.56 6.14
N ALA A 117 -16.82 2.57 7.12
CA ALA A 117 -16.67 3.36 8.33
C ALA A 117 -15.43 2.93 9.16
N PHE A 118 -15.19 1.63 9.30
CA PHE A 118 -13.96 1.13 9.93
C PHE A 118 -12.71 1.52 9.15
N ALA A 119 -12.77 1.52 7.84
CA ALA A 119 -11.67 1.92 6.98
C ALA A 119 -11.31 3.40 7.15
N GLU A 120 -12.30 4.27 7.24
CA GLU A 120 -12.12 5.71 7.55
C GLU A 120 -11.52 5.89 8.94
N TYR A 121 -12.08 5.23 9.95
CA TYR A 121 -11.57 5.26 11.31
C TYR A 121 -10.09 4.85 11.41
N GLU A 122 -9.70 3.74 10.78
CA GLU A 122 -8.28 3.31 10.75
C GLU A 122 -7.37 4.38 10.13
N ARG A 123 -7.81 5.00 9.03
CA ARG A 123 -7.06 6.09 8.37
C ARG A 123 -6.87 7.27 9.32
N ASP A 124 -7.94 7.70 9.99
CA ASP A 124 -7.90 8.83 10.91
C ASP A 124 -6.99 8.53 12.10
N MET A 125 -7.05 7.33 12.65
CA MET A 125 -6.17 6.87 13.72
C MET A 125 -4.68 6.85 13.31
N ILE A 126 -4.37 6.50 12.05
CA ILE A 126 -3.00 6.55 11.52
C ILE A 126 -2.52 8.01 11.42
N VAL A 127 -3.37 8.91 10.92
CA VAL A 127 -3.06 10.35 10.80
C VAL A 127 -2.84 10.94 12.19
N GLU A 128 -3.73 10.68 13.13
CA GLU A 128 -3.62 11.17 14.51
C GLU A 128 -2.33 10.68 15.18
N ARG A 129 -2.06 9.37 15.15
CA ARG A 129 -0.83 8.78 15.71
C ARG A 129 0.43 9.37 15.09
N THR A 130 0.41 9.56 13.77
CA THR A 130 1.54 10.16 13.06
C THR A 130 1.75 11.63 13.45
N SER A 131 0.66 12.38 13.60
CA SER A 131 0.67 13.77 14.03
C SER A 131 1.21 13.93 15.47
N MET A 132 0.71 13.09 16.38
CA MET A 132 1.21 13.05 17.77
C MET A 132 2.70 12.69 17.82
N GLY A 133 3.15 11.69 17.04
CA GLY A 133 4.54 11.31 16.96
C GLY A 133 5.45 12.42 16.42
N LYS A 134 4.95 13.19 15.43
CA LYS A 134 5.67 14.37 14.91
C LYS A 134 5.71 15.49 15.94
N ALA A 135 4.61 15.76 16.63
CA ALA A 135 4.54 16.77 17.70
C ALA A 135 5.53 16.46 18.82
N HIS A 136 5.52 15.22 19.31
CA HIS A 136 6.45 14.74 20.33
C HIS A 136 7.92 14.90 19.91
N LYS A 137 8.26 14.54 18.67
CA LYS A 137 9.62 14.72 18.16
C LYS A 137 10.02 16.19 18.05
N ARG A 138 9.11 17.07 17.62
CA ARG A 138 9.36 18.51 17.52
C ARG A 138 9.64 19.13 18.88
N GLU A 139 9.02 18.61 19.94
CA GLU A 139 9.18 19.10 21.32
C GLU A 139 10.48 18.59 21.98
N HIS A 140 10.87 17.33 21.70
CA HIS A 140 11.96 16.66 22.42
C HIS A 140 13.26 16.51 21.61
N ASP A 141 13.26 16.87 20.33
CA ASP A 141 14.44 16.77 19.45
C ASP A 141 14.62 18.09 18.69
N PRO A 142 15.48 19.00 19.21
CA PRO A 142 15.72 20.31 18.59
C PRO A 142 16.25 20.24 17.17
N ASP A 143 16.94 19.15 16.81
CA ASP A 143 17.50 18.93 15.48
C ASP A 143 16.52 18.23 14.53
N TRP A 144 15.37 17.82 15.03
CA TRP A 144 14.38 17.13 14.22
C TRP A 144 13.76 18.08 13.18
N LYS A 145 13.81 17.67 11.92
CA LYS A 145 13.18 18.37 10.79
C LYS A 145 12.22 17.45 10.07
N GLU A 146 11.06 17.99 9.77
CA GLU A 146 10.06 17.27 8.99
C GLU A 146 10.49 17.18 7.52
N GLY A 147 10.25 16.04 6.89
CA GLY A 147 10.53 15.80 5.48
C GLY A 147 11.74 14.91 5.23
N ARG A 148 12.18 14.91 3.96
CA ARG A 148 13.36 14.14 3.55
C ARG A 148 14.62 14.81 4.09
N LYS A 149 15.49 14.03 4.75
CA LYS A 149 16.82 14.51 5.15
C LYS A 149 17.58 15.04 3.93
N SER A 150 18.16 16.22 4.07
CA SER A 150 19.03 16.76 3.02
C SER A 150 20.25 15.86 2.87
N LYS A 151 20.68 15.65 1.62
CA LYS A 151 21.90 14.89 1.35
C LYS A 151 23.09 15.63 1.96
N GLU A 152 23.88 14.96 2.77
CA GLU A 152 25.15 15.49 3.24
C GLU A 152 26.12 15.57 2.07
N ILE A 153 26.71 16.73 1.86
CA ILE A 153 27.74 16.98 0.85
C ILE A 153 28.87 17.71 1.58
N ASP A 154 30.07 17.23 1.40
CA ASP A 154 31.25 17.89 1.93
C ASP A 154 31.30 19.34 1.41
N PRO A 155 31.34 20.35 2.31
CA PRO A 155 31.40 21.76 1.93
C PRO A 155 32.55 22.08 0.98
N VAL A 156 33.72 21.49 1.20
CA VAL A 156 34.91 21.70 0.35
C VAL A 156 34.69 21.18 -1.06
N VAL A 157 34.02 20.02 -1.18
CA VAL A 157 33.68 19.45 -2.49
C VAL A 157 32.65 20.33 -3.17
N PHE A 158 31.62 20.79 -2.45
CA PHE A 158 30.59 21.65 -3.01
C PHE A 158 31.17 22.96 -3.54
N GLU A 159 32.04 23.63 -2.75
CA GLU A 159 32.72 24.89 -3.14
C GLU A 159 33.57 24.71 -4.41
N LYS A 160 34.31 23.60 -4.53
CA LYS A 160 35.08 23.31 -5.75
C LYS A 160 34.20 23.24 -6.99
N PHE A 161 33.02 22.60 -6.88
CA PHE A 161 32.08 22.53 -7.99
C PHE A 161 31.44 23.89 -8.27
N ALA A 162 31.09 24.64 -7.24
CA ALA A 162 30.54 25.99 -7.36
C ALA A 162 31.52 26.93 -8.06
N GLN A 163 32.81 26.89 -7.70
CA GLN A 163 33.84 27.70 -8.35
C GLN A 163 34.05 27.30 -9.81
N LYS A 164 34.12 25.99 -10.12
CA LYS A 164 34.24 25.52 -11.52
C LYS A 164 33.04 25.96 -12.38
N GLN A 165 31.86 25.94 -11.81
CA GLN A 165 30.63 26.40 -12.50
C GLN A 165 30.66 27.92 -12.73
N LYS A 166 31.09 28.70 -11.74
CA LYS A 166 31.27 30.15 -11.85
C LYS A 166 32.33 30.53 -12.91
N ASP A 167 33.40 29.74 -13.01
CA ASP A 167 34.45 29.90 -14.03
C ASP A 167 34.00 29.42 -15.44
N GLY A 168 32.78 28.94 -15.60
CA GLY A 168 32.28 28.44 -16.87
C GLY A 168 32.86 27.09 -17.32
N LYS A 169 33.60 26.38 -16.47
CA LYS A 169 34.29 25.12 -16.79
C LYS A 169 33.34 23.88 -16.81
N ILE A 170 32.25 23.98 -16.10
CA ILE A 170 31.23 22.90 -16.00
C ILE A 170 29.84 23.50 -15.91
N THR A 171 28.82 22.75 -16.32
CA THR A 171 27.43 23.19 -16.23
C THR A 171 26.81 22.85 -14.88
N VAL A 172 25.70 23.49 -14.52
CA VAL A 172 24.92 23.14 -13.31
C VAL A 172 24.45 21.69 -13.36
N ASP A 173 24.10 21.19 -14.55
CA ASP A 173 23.66 19.82 -14.69
C ASP A 173 24.77 18.80 -14.43
N ASP A 174 25.99 19.11 -14.83
CA ASP A 174 27.15 18.28 -14.51
C ASP A 174 27.44 18.31 -13.00
N CYS A 175 27.38 19.47 -12.36
CA CYS A 175 27.50 19.59 -10.91
C CYS A 175 26.45 18.76 -10.17
N CYS A 176 25.20 18.84 -10.63
CA CYS A 176 24.10 18.09 -10.04
C CYS A 176 24.27 16.58 -10.20
N ARG A 177 24.76 16.14 -11.36
CA ARG A 177 25.03 14.73 -11.66
C ARG A 177 26.16 14.18 -10.77
N GLU A 178 27.28 14.87 -10.72
CA GLU A 178 28.44 14.46 -9.92
C GLU A 178 28.14 14.43 -8.42
N LEU A 179 27.42 15.43 -7.91
CA LEU A 179 27.05 15.50 -6.50
C LEU A 179 25.79 14.66 -6.18
N GLY A 180 25.09 14.15 -7.20
CA GLY A 180 23.86 13.36 -7.06
C GLY A 180 22.75 14.13 -6.34
N ILE A 181 22.56 15.41 -6.70
CA ILE A 181 21.52 16.32 -6.17
C ILE A 181 20.66 16.87 -7.29
N SER A 182 19.49 17.42 -6.93
CA SER A 182 18.64 18.14 -7.88
C SER A 182 19.12 19.58 -8.11
N ARG A 183 18.72 20.18 -9.24
CA ARG A 183 18.99 21.60 -9.52
C ARG A 183 18.42 22.53 -8.44
N SER A 184 17.26 22.23 -7.89
CA SER A 184 16.68 23.00 -6.78
C SER A 184 17.58 22.97 -5.56
N THR A 185 18.11 21.79 -5.19
CA THR A 185 19.04 21.62 -4.08
C THR A 185 20.37 22.38 -4.31
N TRP A 186 20.85 22.39 -5.57
CA TRP A 186 22.03 23.17 -5.95
C TRP A 186 21.83 24.65 -5.68
N TYR A 187 20.78 25.25 -6.22
CA TYR A 187 20.50 26.69 -6.06
C TYR A 187 20.16 27.07 -4.61
N ASP A 188 19.50 26.20 -3.85
CA ASP A 188 19.24 26.44 -2.44
C ASP A 188 20.55 26.49 -1.61
N ARG A 189 21.53 25.66 -1.94
CA ARG A 189 22.84 25.70 -1.28
C ARG A 189 23.67 26.90 -1.69
N ILE A 190 23.69 27.28 -2.95
CA ILE A 190 24.34 28.50 -3.41
C ILE A 190 23.78 29.73 -2.68
N ARG A 191 22.44 29.83 -2.52
CA ARG A 191 21.81 30.91 -1.76
C ARG A 191 22.16 30.96 -0.28
N LYS A 192 22.45 29.82 0.32
CA LYS A 192 22.83 29.71 1.74
C LYS A 192 24.33 29.91 1.97
N ALA A 193 25.14 29.80 0.94
CA ALA A 193 26.58 30.02 0.98
C ALA A 193 27.01 31.49 0.69
N VAL A 194 26.06 32.32 0.24
CA VAL A 194 26.14 33.79 0.08
C VAL A 194 25.53 34.45 1.30
#